data_44c826fac8242572c5ff6ca4ca52b97c
#
_entry.id   44c826fac8242572c5ff6ca4ca52b97c
#
_cell.length_a   1.000
_cell.length_b   1.000
_cell.length_c   1.000
_cell.angle_alpha   90.00
_cell.angle_beta   90.00
_cell.angle_gamma   90.00
#
_symmetry.space_group_name_H-M   'P 1'
#
loop_
_entity.id
_entity.type
_entity.pdbx_description
1 polymer ?
#
loop_
_entity_poly.entity_id
_entity_poly.type
_entity_poly.pdbx_seq_one_letter_code
_entity_poly.pdbx_strand_id
1 'polypeptide(L)'
;MNDRSARALTRALVAAAVAGAAVMAPAVTGTGGAWAAADPTCGSWVSSLVFPGLSARACIWGTGASWKQAQTEVFNGTGFAVEVEVLTATLDPLPGNARCTAIRLQNGQTAFCGTRGVPDNNPFQFDRAVGSTQVTDLVHREQFAFASPFVG
;
A
#
# COMPACT_ATOMS: atom_id res chain seq x y z
N MET A 1 -4.78 69.69 33.24
CA MET A 1 -5.67 69.51 32.17
C MET A 1 -4.97 68.57 31.20
N ASN A 2 -5.14 67.27 31.37
CA ASN A 2 -4.43 66.27 30.60
C ASN A 2 -5.42 65.29 30.02
N ASP A 3 -5.58 65.42 28.74
CA ASP A 3 -6.34 64.47 27.90
C ASP A 3 -5.49 63.27 27.58
N ARG A 4 -5.84 62.11 28.09
CA ARG A 4 -5.20 60.84 27.73
C ARG A 4 -6.17 60.03 26.90
N SER A 5 -6.04 60.19 25.59
CA SER A 5 -6.72 59.36 24.62
C SER A 5 -6.27 57.92 24.71
N ALA A 6 -7.21 57.03 25.15
CA ALA A 6 -6.99 55.58 25.16
C ALA A 6 -7.10 55.05 23.72
N ARG A 7 -6.01 54.57 23.15
CA ARG A 7 -6.02 53.83 21.90
C ARG A 7 -6.36 52.36 22.19
N ALA A 8 -7.57 51.99 21.87
CA ALA A 8 -7.96 50.57 21.83
C ALA A 8 -7.28 49.88 20.65
N LEU A 9 -6.34 48.99 20.95
CA LEU A 9 -5.72 48.09 19.98
C LEU A 9 -6.65 46.89 19.77
N THR A 10 -7.42 46.96 18.69
CA THR A 10 -8.20 45.79 18.21
C THR A 10 -7.24 44.79 17.59
N ARG A 11 -6.96 43.71 18.31
CA ARG A 11 -6.24 42.55 17.77
C ARG A 11 -7.20 41.73 16.91
N ALA A 12 -7.10 41.87 15.61
CA ALA A 12 -7.73 40.97 14.66
C ALA A 12 -6.98 39.62 14.71
N LEU A 13 -7.66 38.61 15.24
CA LEU A 13 -7.23 37.21 15.14
C LEU A 13 -7.50 36.73 13.69
N VAL A 14 -6.48 36.66 12.90
CA VAL A 14 -6.50 35.98 11.60
C VAL A 14 -6.42 34.48 11.88
N ALA A 15 -7.56 33.79 11.84
CA ALA A 15 -7.63 32.35 11.81
C ALA A 15 -7.18 31.89 10.43
N ALA A 16 -5.93 31.45 10.29
CA ALA A 16 -5.46 30.77 9.09
C ALA A 16 -6.10 29.40 9.03
N ALA A 17 -7.14 29.22 8.23
CA ALA A 17 -7.66 27.93 7.87
C ALA A 17 -6.62 27.24 6.97
N VAL A 18 -5.87 26.31 7.55
CA VAL A 18 -5.03 25.40 6.78
C VAL A 18 -5.96 24.40 6.09
N ALA A 19 -6.34 24.71 4.85
CA ALA A 19 -6.97 23.75 3.97
C ALA A 19 -5.92 22.66 3.66
N GLY A 20 -6.01 21.53 4.37
CA GLY A 20 -5.25 20.34 4.06
C GLY A 20 -5.66 19.85 2.67
N ALA A 21 -4.85 20.16 1.67
CA ALA A 21 -4.96 19.52 0.36
C ALA A 21 -4.61 18.04 0.56
N ALA A 22 -5.64 17.18 0.56
CA ALA A 22 -5.46 15.76 0.42
C ALA A 22 -4.83 15.53 -0.96
N VAL A 23 -3.51 15.34 -0.97
CA VAL A 23 -2.79 14.91 -2.18
C VAL A 23 -3.24 13.48 -2.43
N MET A 24 -4.24 13.31 -3.28
CA MET A 24 -4.58 12.02 -3.85
C MET A 24 -3.36 11.57 -4.66
N ALA A 25 -2.60 10.61 -4.13
CA ALA A 25 -1.58 9.94 -4.89
C ALA A 25 -2.25 9.35 -6.15
N PRO A 26 -1.66 9.52 -7.35
CA PRO A 26 -2.17 8.86 -8.53
C PRO A 26 -2.13 7.36 -8.28
N ALA A 27 -3.29 6.73 -8.13
CA ALA A 27 -3.41 5.31 -8.23
C ALA A 27 -2.85 4.94 -9.60
N VAL A 28 -1.77 4.20 -9.64
CA VAL A 28 -1.30 3.58 -10.88
C VAL A 28 -2.39 2.59 -11.26
N THR A 29 -3.34 3.10 -12.04
CA THR A 29 -4.42 2.30 -12.61
C THR A 29 -3.81 1.40 -13.67
N GLY A 30 -3.34 0.22 -13.25
CA GLY A 30 -3.33 -0.89 -14.16
C GLY A 30 -4.76 -1.05 -14.66
N THR A 31 -4.95 -1.04 -15.98
CA THR A 31 -6.25 -1.23 -16.65
C THR A 31 -6.79 -2.63 -16.36
N GLY A 32 -7.27 -2.85 -15.14
CA GLY A 32 -8.04 -4.01 -14.73
C GLY A 32 -9.50 -3.61 -14.73
N GLY A 33 -10.35 -4.29 -15.51
CA GLY A 33 -11.78 -4.07 -15.54
C GLY A 33 -12.38 -4.10 -14.12
N ALA A 34 -13.42 -3.31 -13.91
CA ALA A 34 -14.16 -3.29 -12.66
C ALA A 34 -14.85 -4.66 -12.45
N TRP A 35 -14.20 -5.51 -11.69
CA TRP A 35 -14.77 -6.77 -11.22
C TRP A 35 -15.47 -6.48 -9.89
N ALA A 36 -16.70 -6.96 -9.73
CA ALA A 36 -17.40 -6.88 -8.46
C ALA A 36 -16.54 -7.56 -7.39
N ALA A 37 -16.02 -6.75 -6.48
CA ALA A 37 -15.01 -7.16 -5.53
C ALA A 37 -15.62 -8.06 -4.46
N ALA A 38 -15.33 -9.36 -4.56
CA ALA A 38 -15.29 -10.16 -3.35
C ALA A 38 -14.14 -9.61 -2.47
N ASP A 39 -14.34 -9.53 -1.16
CA ASP A 39 -13.29 -9.06 -0.26
C ASP A 39 -12.05 -9.96 -0.40
N PRO A 40 -10.85 -9.36 -0.43
CA PRO A 40 -9.64 -10.16 -0.55
C PRO A 40 -9.38 -10.95 0.72
N THR A 41 -8.85 -12.16 0.56
CA THR A 41 -8.27 -12.93 1.66
C THR A 41 -6.81 -12.55 1.80
N CYS A 42 -6.47 -11.85 2.87
CA CYS A 42 -5.11 -11.36 3.11
C CYS A 42 -4.40 -12.14 4.20
N GLY A 43 -3.09 -12.30 4.04
CA GLY A 43 -2.18 -12.74 5.10
C GLY A 43 -1.95 -11.66 6.16
N SER A 44 -1.31 -12.08 7.24
CA SER A 44 -0.87 -11.14 8.27
C SER A 44 0.17 -10.18 7.72
N TRP A 45 0.23 -8.99 8.29
CA TRP A 45 1.32 -8.06 8.03
C TRP A 45 2.64 -8.64 8.56
N VAL A 46 3.64 -8.69 7.69
CA VAL A 46 5.01 -9.04 8.03
C VAL A 46 5.80 -7.75 8.16
N SER A 47 6.37 -7.53 9.34
CA SER A 47 7.15 -6.32 9.61
C SER A 47 8.59 -6.48 9.13
N SER A 48 9.17 -5.41 8.62
CA SER A 48 10.58 -5.29 8.33
C SER A 48 11.41 -5.42 9.63
N LEU A 49 12.55 -6.07 9.53
CA LEU A 49 13.52 -6.16 10.63
C LEU A 49 14.46 -4.94 10.66
N VAL A 50 14.68 -4.32 9.51
CA VAL A 50 15.62 -3.20 9.32
C VAL A 50 14.93 -1.84 9.39
N PHE A 51 13.67 -1.77 8.92
CA PHE A 51 12.87 -0.53 8.86
C PHE A 51 11.69 -0.60 9.84
N PRO A 52 11.85 -0.27 11.12
CA PRO A 52 10.75 -0.29 12.08
C PRO A 52 9.57 0.57 11.59
N GLY A 53 8.36 -0.02 11.56
CA GLY A 53 7.17 0.64 11.03
C GLY A 53 6.87 0.34 9.56
N LEU A 54 7.81 -0.27 8.82
CA LEU A 54 7.52 -0.80 7.50
C LEU A 54 6.94 -2.20 7.61
N SER A 55 5.89 -2.49 6.87
CA SER A 55 5.26 -3.81 6.83
C SER A 55 4.70 -4.13 5.45
N ALA A 56 4.56 -5.43 5.16
CA ALA A 56 4.00 -5.90 3.90
C ALA A 56 3.10 -7.11 4.11
N ARG A 57 2.17 -7.32 3.18
CA ARG A 57 1.31 -8.51 3.13
C ARG A 57 0.94 -8.87 1.71
N ALA A 58 0.47 -10.11 1.52
CA ALA A 58 -0.13 -10.55 0.28
C ALA A 58 -1.62 -10.84 0.46
N CYS A 59 -2.40 -10.54 -0.56
CA CYS A 59 -3.84 -10.75 -0.61
C CYS A 59 -4.19 -11.51 -1.90
N ILE A 60 -5.13 -12.42 -1.82
CA ILE A 60 -5.71 -13.10 -2.97
C ILE A 60 -7.16 -12.64 -3.14
N TRP A 61 -7.51 -12.28 -4.35
CA TRP A 61 -8.85 -11.89 -4.78
C TRP A 61 -9.51 -13.02 -5.57
N GLY A 62 -10.83 -13.00 -5.63
CA GLY A 62 -11.61 -13.95 -6.41
C GLY A 62 -11.83 -15.30 -5.71
N THR A 63 -11.80 -15.33 -4.37
CA THR A 63 -12.12 -16.52 -3.58
C THR A 63 -13.51 -17.05 -3.95
N GLY A 64 -13.61 -18.33 -4.35
CA GLY A 64 -14.87 -18.94 -4.81
C GLY A 64 -15.30 -18.51 -6.22
N ALA A 65 -14.50 -17.72 -6.95
CA ALA A 65 -14.77 -17.35 -8.34
C ALA A 65 -13.93 -18.21 -9.30
N SER A 66 -14.33 -18.20 -10.58
CA SER A 66 -13.59 -18.86 -11.66
C SER A 66 -12.30 -18.12 -12.09
N TRP A 67 -11.88 -17.15 -11.35
CA TRP A 67 -10.65 -16.38 -11.55
C TRP A 67 -10.02 -16.02 -10.23
N LYS A 68 -8.71 -15.85 -10.22
CA LYS A 68 -7.92 -15.43 -9.07
C LYS A 68 -6.98 -14.29 -9.46
N GLN A 69 -6.64 -13.46 -8.49
CA GLN A 69 -5.67 -12.39 -8.63
C GLN A 69 -4.84 -12.26 -7.35
N ALA A 70 -3.53 -12.15 -7.47
CA ALA A 70 -2.68 -11.81 -6.35
C ALA A 70 -2.45 -10.29 -6.29
N GLN A 71 -2.45 -9.76 -5.08
CA GLN A 71 -2.03 -8.39 -4.78
C GLN A 71 -1.09 -8.42 -3.59
N THR A 72 -0.08 -7.59 -3.64
CA THR A 72 0.81 -7.35 -2.51
C THR A 72 0.77 -5.89 -2.12
N GLU A 73 0.92 -5.63 -0.85
CA GLU A 73 0.84 -4.31 -0.25
C GLU A 73 2.06 -4.06 0.63
N VAL A 74 2.63 -2.86 0.54
CA VAL A 74 3.68 -2.38 1.44
C VAL A 74 3.21 -1.08 2.07
N PHE A 75 3.11 -1.06 3.38
CA PHE A 75 2.78 0.13 4.17
C PHE A 75 4.04 0.72 4.80
N ASN A 76 4.21 2.02 4.65
CA ASN A 76 5.30 2.76 5.27
C ASN A 76 4.81 3.56 6.48
N GLY A 77 5.11 3.09 7.67
CA GLY A 77 4.90 3.79 8.96
C GLY A 77 6.20 4.16 9.66
N THR A 78 7.33 4.25 8.93
CA THR A 78 8.68 4.47 9.49
C THR A 78 8.92 5.90 10.00
N GLY A 79 8.08 6.86 9.60
CA GLY A 79 8.30 8.28 9.90
C GLY A 79 9.06 9.04 8.81
N PHE A 80 9.64 8.36 7.82
CA PHE A 80 10.39 8.95 6.70
C PHE A 80 10.02 8.28 5.37
N ALA A 81 10.50 8.83 4.26
CA ALA A 81 10.29 8.23 2.96
C ALA A 81 11.24 7.05 2.73
N VAL A 82 10.72 5.95 2.19
CA VAL A 82 11.52 4.79 1.77
C VAL A 82 11.37 4.58 0.27
N GLU A 83 12.32 3.90 -0.34
CA GLU A 83 12.24 3.47 -1.73
C GLU A 83 11.99 1.97 -1.80
N VAL A 84 10.88 1.58 -2.39
CA VAL A 84 10.56 0.19 -2.72
C VAL A 84 11.15 -0.07 -4.10
N GLU A 85 12.35 -0.64 -4.15
CA GLU A 85 13.05 -0.95 -5.40
C GLU A 85 12.29 -2.00 -6.21
N VAL A 86 11.78 -3.02 -5.53
CA VAL A 86 11.03 -4.13 -6.12
C VAL A 86 9.90 -4.55 -5.19
N LEU A 87 8.72 -4.69 -5.75
CA LEU A 87 7.57 -5.33 -5.12
C LEU A 87 7.02 -6.37 -6.09
N THR A 88 6.92 -7.62 -5.67
CA THR A 88 6.39 -8.71 -6.49
C THR A 88 5.07 -9.21 -5.96
N ALA A 89 4.21 -9.67 -6.87
CA ALA A 89 3.00 -10.41 -6.55
C ALA A 89 2.94 -11.65 -7.46
N THR A 90 2.69 -12.81 -6.89
CA THR A 90 2.61 -14.10 -7.61
C THR A 90 1.44 -14.90 -7.09
N LEU A 91 0.68 -15.51 -7.99
CA LEU A 91 -0.27 -16.57 -7.66
C LEU A 91 0.47 -17.92 -7.62
N ASP A 92 0.26 -18.67 -6.57
CA ASP A 92 0.87 -19.99 -6.38
C ASP A 92 -0.24 -21.02 -6.14
N PRO A 93 -0.37 -22.05 -6.97
CA PRO A 93 0.47 -22.41 -8.13
C PRO A 93 -0.02 -21.87 -9.50
N LEU A 94 -1.00 -20.99 -9.56
CA LEU A 94 -1.50 -20.42 -10.81
C LEU A 94 -0.45 -19.52 -11.50
N PRO A 95 -0.47 -19.42 -12.85
CA PRO A 95 0.59 -18.74 -13.62
C PRO A 95 0.45 -17.20 -13.61
N GLY A 96 0.16 -16.58 -12.47
CA GLY A 96 0.03 -15.12 -12.35
C GLY A 96 1.23 -14.52 -11.64
N ASN A 97 1.90 -13.55 -12.29
CA ASN A 97 2.97 -12.77 -11.64
C ASN A 97 2.90 -11.29 -12.03
N ALA A 98 3.39 -10.45 -11.14
CA ALA A 98 3.60 -9.03 -11.37
C ALA A 98 4.87 -8.57 -10.65
N ARG A 99 5.50 -7.55 -11.22
CA ARG A 99 6.66 -6.87 -10.64
C ARG A 99 6.50 -5.37 -10.81
N CYS A 100 6.53 -4.67 -9.70
CA CYS A 100 6.50 -3.22 -9.62
C CYS A 100 7.85 -2.73 -9.10
N THR A 101 8.35 -1.62 -9.63
CA THR A 101 9.70 -1.14 -9.32
C THR A 101 9.72 0.36 -9.09
N ALA A 102 10.74 0.83 -8.36
CA ALA A 102 11.04 2.25 -8.17
C ALA A 102 9.87 3.06 -7.59
N ILE A 103 9.23 2.55 -6.52
CA ILE A 103 8.13 3.23 -5.84
C ILE A 103 8.70 3.99 -4.65
N ARG A 104 8.66 5.32 -4.69
CA ARG A 104 8.94 6.15 -3.53
C ARG A 104 7.71 6.25 -2.65
N LEU A 105 7.81 5.72 -1.44
CA LEU A 105 6.70 5.60 -0.49
C LEU A 105 6.92 6.55 0.67
N GLN A 106 6.08 7.58 0.79
CA GLN A 106 6.11 8.52 1.91
C GLN A 106 5.57 7.86 3.19
N ASN A 107 5.90 8.43 4.34
CA ASN A 107 5.32 7.95 5.60
C ASN A 107 3.79 7.99 5.57
N GLY A 108 3.15 6.93 6.05
CA GLY A 108 1.70 6.76 6.06
C GLY A 108 1.10 6.30 4.72
N GLN A 109 1.90 6.10 3.68
CA GLN A 109 1.43 5.61 2.38
C GLN A 109 1.53 4.10 2.25
N THR A 110 0.69 3.54 1.35
CA THR A 110 0.72 2.13 0.94
C THR A 110 0.98 2.04 -0.56
N ALA A 111 1.93 1.19 -0.94
CA ALA A 111 2.13 0.78 -2.33
C ALA A 111 1.45 -0.56 -2.60
N PHE A 112 1.00 -0.75 -3.83
CA PHE A 112 0.33 -1.95 -4.28
C PHE A 112 1.00 -2.49 -5.53
N CYS A 113 1.10 -3.83 -5.63
CA CYS A 113 1.50 -4.54 -6.84
C CYS A 113 0.57 -5.73 -7.02
N GLY A 114 -0.05 -5.86 -8.18
CA GLY A 114 -1.03 -6.91 -8.43
C GLY A 114 -0.90 -7.57 -9.79
N THR A 115 -1.21 -8.85 -9.85
CA THR A 115 -1.29 -9.60 -11.11
C THR A 115 -2.56 -9.22 -11.86
N ARG A 116 -2.64 -9.60 -13.15
CA ARG A 116 -3.92 -9.68 -13.83
C ARG A 116 -4.72 -10.86 -13.27
N GLY A 117 -6.04 -10.83 -13.43
CA GLY A 117 -6.89 -11.98 -13.10
C GLY A 117 -6.53 -13.18 -13.98
N VAL A 118 -6.38 -14.33 -13.36
CA VAL A 118 -6.04 -15.60 -14.01
C VAL A 118 -7.22 -16.56 -13.82
N PRO A 119 -7.68 -17.24 -14.88
CA PRO A 119 -8.73 -18.25 -14.75
C PRO A 119 -8.31 -19.36 -13.79
N ASP A 120 -9.20 -19.70 -12.87
CA ASP A 120 -9.07 -20.84 -12.00
C ASP A 120 -10.04 -21.92 -12.52
N ASN A 121 -9.48 -22.91 -13.18
CA ASN A 121 -10.24 -24.00 -13.78
C ASN A 121 -10.23 -25.29 -12.93
N ASN A 122 -9.60 -25.23 -11.75
CA ASN A 122 -9.52 -26.40 -10.87
C ASN A 122 -10.08 -26.08 -9.47
N PRO A 123 -11.37 -26.39 -9.20
CA PRO A 123 -12.00 -26.08 -7.93
C PRO A 123 -11.45 -26.87 -6.73
N PHE A 124 -10.56 -27.84 -6.98
CA PHE A 124 -9.90 -28.62 -5.93
C PHE A 124 -8.47 -28.12 -5.63
N GLN A 125 -8.02 -27.08 -6.30
CA GLN A 125 -6.73 -26.51 -6.10
C GLN A 125 -6.80 -25.43 -5.02
N PHE A 126 -5.85 -25.46 -4.09
CA PHE A 126 -5.69 -24.40 -3.12
C PHE A 126 -4.65 -23.39 -3.64
N ASP A 127 -5.05 -22.15 -3.71
CA ASP A 127 -4.24 -21.05 -4.23
C ASP A 127 -3.88 -20.09 -3.13
N ARG A 128 -2.75 -19.42 -3.28
CA ARG A 128 -2.34 -18.31 -2.42
C ARG A 128 -1.65 -17.22 -3.21
N ALA A 129 -1.67 -16.01 -2.67
CA ALA A 129 -0.80 -14.93 -3.13
C ALA A 129 0.52 -14.98 -2.34
N VAL A 130 1.61 -14.86 -3.07
CA VAL A 130 2.96 -14.77 -2.51
C VAL A 130 3.61 -13.49 -3.02
N GLY A 131 4.36 -12.84 -2.19
CA GLY A 131 5.09 -11.64 -2.58
C GLY A 131 6.43 -11.52 -1.89
N SER A 132 7.25 -10.69 -2.47
CA SER A 132 8.49 -10.21 -1.84
C SER A 132 8.65 -8.72 -2.12
N THR A 133 9.29 -8.04 -1.21
CA THR A 133 9.69 -6.65 -1.39
C THR A 133 11.17 -6.47 -1.12
N GLN A 134 11.78 -5.56 -1.85
CA GLN A 134 13.12 -5.05 -1.61
C GLN A 134 13.02 -3.56 -1.38
N VAL A 135 13.45 -3.12 -0.22
CA VAL A 135 13.33 -1.74 0.24
C VAL A 135 14.71 -1.20 0.59
N THR A 136 14.94 0.04 0.25
CA THR A 136 16.18 0.75 0.60
C THR A 136 15.90 2.13 1.19
N ASP A 137 16.84 2.59 2.00
CA ASP A 137 17.08 3.99 2.29
C ASP A 137 18.51 4.36 1.86
N LEU A 138 19.06 5.46 2.38
CA LEU A 138 20.42 5.90 2.04
C LEU A 138 21.53 4.97 2.57
N VAL A 139 21.21 4.07 3.52
CA VAL A 139 22.21 3.30 4.28
C VAL A 139 21.88 1.80 4.29
N HIS A 140 20.59 1.46 4.32
CA HIS A 140 20.13 0.10 4.55
C HIS A 140 19.37 -0.44 3.35
N ARG A 141 19.45 -1.76 3.18
CA ARG A 141 18.70 -2.50 2.18
C ARG A 141 18.19 -3.79 2.82
N GLU A 142 16.93 -4.09 2.60
CA GLU A 142 16.30 -5.31 3.10
C GLU A 142 15.44 -5.95 2.02
N GLN A 143 15.43 -7.27 2.00
CA GLN A 143 14.47 -8.06 1.22
C GLN A 143 13.75 -9.03 2.14
N PHE A 144 12.42 -9.06 2.07
CA PHE A 144 11.61 -10.02 2.82
C PHE A 144 10.41 -10.50 2.02
N ALA A 145 9.90 -11.68 2.37
CA ALA A 145 8.81 -12.34 1.70
C ALA A 145 7.58 -12.48 2.62
N PHE A 146 6.41 -12.57 2.01
CA PHE A 146 5.13 -12.69 2.71
C PHE A 146 4.12 -13.43 1.82
N ALA A 147 3.08 -14.02 2.43
CA ALA A 147 2.07 -14.77 1.73
C ALA A 147 0.67 -14.56 2.33
N SER A 148 -0.37 -14.77 1.52
CA SER A 148 -1.75 -14.95 2.00
C SER A 148 -1.94 -16.36 2.58
N PRO A 149 -3.03 -16.63 3.30
CA PRO A 149 -3.52 -17.98 3.51
C PRO A 149 -3.82 -18.66 2.17
N PHE A 150 -3.89 -19.98 2.18
CA PHE A 150 -4.43 -20.74 1.07
C PHE A 150 -5.95 -20.58 1.01
N VAL A 151 -6.49 -20.48 -0.17
CA VAL A 151 -7.93 -20.40 -0.47
C VAL A 151 -8.27 -21.40 -1.58
N GLY A 152 -9.43 -22.05 -1.46
CA GLY A 152 -9.97 -22.98 -2.46
C GLY A 152 -11.23 -22.42 -3.09
#